data_08e1757c08ce173717ae769e7d9ce31b
#
_entry.id   08e1757c08ce173717ae769e7d9ce31b
#
_cell.length_a   1.000
_cell.length_b   1.000
_cell.length_c   1.000
_cell.angle_alpha   90.00
_cell.angle_beta   90.00
_cell.angle_gamma   90.00
#
_symmetry.space_group_name_H-M   'P 1'
#
loop_
_entity.id
_entity.type
_entity.pdbx_description
1 polymer ?
#
loop_
_entity_poly.entity_id
_entity_poly.type
_entity_poly.pdbx_seq_one_letter_code
_entity_poly.pdbx_strand_id
1 'polypeptide(L)'
;MGQPDSLEQPAKVIGIIAEYNPFHGGHKFQIEEAKKRTGADWCVAAMSGDFVQRGEPAVYSKYLRTRMALSCGADLVVELPSAFAVSSAEDFAACGVALLTGLGAVDVLCFGSEDGDISRIQKAAGILAQEGGDFSSLLSLGLRSGLSWPQDRKSVV
;
A
#
# COMPACT_ATOMS: atom_id res chain seq x y z
N MET A 1 -16.18 -28.62 -37.21
CA MET A 1 -15.01 -27.71 -37.12
C MET A 1 -15.29 -26.78 -35.99
N GLY A 2 -14.80 -27.10 -34.78
CA GLY A 2 -14.93 -26.26 -33.61
C GLY A 2 -14.03 -25.05 -33.76
N GLN A 3 -14.55 -23.85 -33.46
CA GLN A 3 -13.71 -22.66 -33.30
C GLN A 3 -12.71 -22.91 -32.17
N PRO A 4 -11.43 -22.50 -32.34
CA PRO A 4 -10.49 -22.57 -31.23
C PRO A 4 -10.99 -21.67 -30.09
N ASP A 5 -11.01 -22.22 -28.87
CA ASP A 5 -11.27 -21.49 -27.64
C ASP A 5 -10.52 -20.16 -27.69
N SER A 6 -11.28 -19.07 -27.54
CA SER A 6 -10.71 -17.77 -27.27
C SER A 6 -9.90 -17.95 -25.99
N LEU A 7 -8.58 -17.86 -26.11
CA LEU A 7 -7.69 -17.82 -24.93
C LEU A 7 -8.17 -16.67 -24.05
N GLU A 8 -8.90 -16.98 -22.99
CA GLU A 8 -9.27 -16.00 -21.99
C GLU A 8 -7.99 -15.32 -21.51
N GLN A 9 -7.97 -14.00 -21.60
CA GLN A 9 -6.85 -13.26 -21.06
C GLN A 9 -6.76 -13.59 -19.56
N PRO A 10 -5.55 -13.83 -19.03
CA PRO A 10 -5.41 -14.14 -17.61
C PRO A 10 -6.03 -13.02 -16.78
N ALA A 11 -6.83 -13.41 -15.78
CA ALA A 11 -7.50 -12.48 -14.88
C ALA A 11 -6.46 -11.59 -14.18
N LYS A 12 -6.69 -10.28 -14.18
CA LYS A 12 -5.79 -9.29 -13.62
C LYS A 12 -6.15 -8.96 -12.18
N VAL A 13 -5.16 -8.91 -11.30
CA VAL A 13 -5.31 -8.71 -9.86
C VAL A 13 -4.59 -7.44 -9.40
N ILE A 14 -5.31 -6.56 -8.71
CA ILE A 14 -4.70 -5.43 -7.99
C ILE A 14 -4.45 -5.77 -6.53
N GLY A 15 -3.37 -5.21 -5.97
CA GLY A 15 -3.06 -5.25 -4.54
C GLY A 15 -3.16 -3.86 -3.92
N ILE A 16 -3.75 -3.77 -2.75
CA ILE A 16 -3.85 -2.54 -1.95
C ILE A 16 -3.33 -2.83 -0.55
N ILE A 17 -2.50 -1.95 0.01
CA ILE A 17 -2.05 -2.01 1.41
C ILE A 17 -2.87 -0.98 2.18
N ALA A 18 -3.53 -1.39 3.26
CA ALA A 18 -4.46 -0.54 3.99
C ALA A 18 -4.58 -0.87 5.47
N GLU A 19 -5.08 0.08 6.24
CA GLU A 19 -5.53 -0.13 7.61
C GLU A 19 -7.04 -0.28 7.71
N TYR A 20 -7.79 0.45 6.89
CA TYR A 20 -9.25 0.54 6.93
C TYR A 20 -9.77 0.85 8.34
N ASN A 21 -9.26 1.89 8.97
CA ASN A 21 -9.51 2.19 10.38
C ASN A 21 -10.30 3.50 10.62
N PRO A 22 -11.64 3.54 10.38
CA PRO A 22 -12.46 2.49 9.75
C PRO A 22 -12.44 2.52 8.23
N PHE A 23 -13.05 1.51 7.61
CA PHE A 23 -13.36 1.54 6.17
C PHE A 23 -14.41 2.62 5.89
N HIS A 24 -14.22 3.40 4.82
CA HIS A 24 -15.12 4.49 4.43
C HIS A 24 -15.25 4.66 2.92
N GLY A 25 -16.10 5.58 2.46
CA GLY A 25 -16.39 5.80 1.05
C GLY A 25 -15.17 6.09 0.17
N GLY A 26 -14.13 6.74 0.72
CA GLY A 26 -12.86 6.95 0.00
C GLY A 26 -12.10 5.66 -0.31
N HIS A 27 -12.14 4.68 0.59
CA HIS A 27 -11.53 3.37 0.35
C HIS A 27 -12.30 2.57 -0.71
N LYS A 28 -13.65 2.64 -0.69
CA LYS A 28 -14.49 2.06 -1.74
C LYS A 28 -14.16 2.67 -3.10
N PHE A 29 -14.11 4.00 -3.18
CA PHE A 29 -13.75 4.73 -4.40
C PHE A 29 -12.35 4.31 -4.90
N GLN A 30 -11.37 4.16 -4.00
CA GLN A 30 -10.02 3.71 -4.35
C GLN A 30 -10.05 2.33 -5.02
N ILE A 31 -10.79 1.37 -4.47
CA ILE A 31 -10.90 0.02 -5.03
C ILE A 31 -11.55 0.07 -6.42
N GLU A 32 -12.67 0.78 -6.54
CA GLU A 32 -13.41 0.91 -7.80
C GLU A 32 -12.57 1.58 -8.89
N GLU A 33 -11.91 2.70 -8.55
CA GLU A 33 -11.08 3.44 -9.49
C GLU A 33 -9.82 2.67 -9.87
N ALA A 34 -9.21 1.94 -8.93
CA ALA A 34 -8.06 1.09 -9.21
C ALA A 34 -8.42 -0.05 -10.18
N LYS A 35 -9.52 -0.77 -9.95
CA LYS A 35 -10.02 -1.78 -10.89
C LYS A 35 -10.29 -1.19 -12.27
N LYS A 36 -10.98 -0.05 -12.32
CA LYS A 36 -11.32 0.64 -13.57
C LYS A 36 -10.08 1.07 -14.36
N ARG A 37 -9.10 1.69 -13.72
CA ARG A 37 -7.88 2.19 -14.40
C ARG A 37 -6.98 1.07 -14.87
N THR A 38 -6.93 -0.02 -14.15
CA THR A 38 -6.06 -1.15 -14.48
C THR A 38 -6.73 -2.20 -15.35
N GLY A 39 -8.05 -2.20 -15.44
CA GLY A 39 -8.83 -3.27 -16.04
C GLY A 39 -8.77 -4.56 -15.21
N ALA A 40 -8.53 -4.46 -13.90
CA ALA A 40 -8.40 -5.64 -13.05
C ALA A 40 -9.76 -6.23 -12.66
N ASP A 41 -9.82 -7.55 -12.62
CA ASP A 41 -10.98 -8.33 -12.23
C ASP A 41 -11.08 -8.44 -10.70
N TRP A 42 -9.93 -8.59 -10.03
CA TRP A 42 -9.85 -8.90 -8.61
C TRP A 42 -9.02 -7.88 -7.82
N CYS A 43 -9.37 -7.72 -6.54
CA CYS A 43 -8.68 -6.85 -5.59
C CYS A 43 -8.28 -7.62 -4.34
N VAL A 44 -7.00 -7.68 -4.05
CA VAL A 44 -6.44 -8.21 -2.80
C VAL A 44 -6.03 -7.05 -1.90
N ALA A 45 -6.55 -7.00 -0.68
CA ALA A 45 -6.14 -6.03 0.32
C ALA A 45 -5.25 -6.68 1.38
N ALA A 46 -4.02 -6.17 1.54
CA ALA A 46 -3.17 -6.46 2.69
C ALA A 46 -3.52 -5.48 3.81
N MET A 47 -4.16 -5.97 4.87
CA MET A 47 -4.76 -5.12 5.91
C MET A 47 -4.14 -5.38 7.28
N SER A 48 -3.89 -4.31 8.05
CA SER A 48 -3.48 -4.42 9.45
C SER A 48 -4.52 -5.18 10.30
N GLY A 49 -4.02 -5.97 11.25
CA GLY A 49 -4.84 -6.74 12.20
C GLY A 49 -5.56 -5.86 13.23
N ASP A 50 -5.56 -6.29 14.49
CA ASP A 50 -6.27 -5.57 15.57
C ASP A 50 -5.53 -4.30 16.03
N PHE A 51 -4.28 -4.13 15.65
CA PHE A 51 -3.49 -2.92 15.86
C PHE A 51 -3.10 -2.32 14.51
N VAL A 52 -3.12 -0.99 14.44
CA VAL A 52 -2.76 -0.21 13.26
C VAL A 52 -1.38 0.41 13.43
N GLN A 53 -0.89 1.11 12.43
CA GLN A 53 0.39 1.80 12.47
C GLN A 53 0.47 2.71 13.70
N ARG A 54 1.65 2.82 14.30
CA ARG A 54 1.92 3.48 15.58
C ARG A 54 1.44 2.73 16.82
N GLY A 55 0.95 1.50 16.69
CA GLY A 55 0.57 0.65 17.80
C GLY A 55 -0.76 0.97 18.45
N GLU A 56 -1.61 1.77 17.80
CA GLU A 56 -2.96 2.06 18.29
C GLU A 56 -3.90 0.89 18.04
N PRO A 57 -4.84 0.59 18.95
CA PRO A 57 -5.91 -0.36 18.68
C PRO A 57 -6.79 0.14 17.54
N ALA A 58 -7.18 -0.74 16.63
CA ALA A 58 -8.14 -0.40 15.59
C ALA A 58 -9.52 -0.08 16.18
N VAL A 59 -10.23 0.90 15.57
CA VAL A 59 -11.58 1.32 16.02
C VAL A 59 -12.59 0.18 15.98
N TYR A 60 -12.45 -0.70 14.97
CA TYR A 60 -13.26 -1.90 14.83
C TYR A 60 -12.38 -3.13 14.68
N SER A 61 -12.90 -4.29 15.10
CA SER A 61 -12.19 -5.56 14.94
C SER A 61 -11.81 -5.80 13.48
N LYS A 62 -10.70 -6.50 13.26
CA LYS A 62 -10.25 -6.89 11.92
C LYS A 62 -11.34 -7.62 11.12
N TYR A 63 -12.14 -8.44 11.77
CA TYR A 63 -13.23 -9.18 11.10
C TYR A 63 -14.31 -8.25 10.54
N LEU A 64 -14.69 -7.19 11.28
CA LEU A 64 -15.67 -6.23 10.80
C LEU A 64 -15.09 -5.38 9.67
N ARG A 65 -13.85 -4.93 9.78
CA ARG A 65 -13.16 -4.19 8.72
C ARG A 65 -12.99 -5.01 7.45
N THR A 66 -12.64 -6.30 7.59
CA THR A 66 -12.60 -7.26 6.47
C THR A 66 -13.96 -7.37 5.78
N ARG A 67 -15.04 -7.54 6.55
CA ARG A 67 -16.41 -7.61 5.97
C ARG A 67 -16.79 -6.32 5.23
N MET A 68 -16.42 -5.16 5.77
CA MET A 68 -16.64 -3.87 5.09
C MET A 68 -15.89 -3.82 3.76
N ALA A 69 -14.60 -4.18 3.73
CA ALA A 69 -13.80 -4.19 2.51
C ALA A 69 -14.34 -5.16 1.46
N LEU A 70 -14.67 -6.40 1.84
CA LEU A 70 -15.24 -7.41 0.95
C LEU A 70 -16.60 -6.96 0.39
N SER A 71 -17.46 -6.35 1.23
CA SER A 71 -18.76 -5.83 0.78
C SER A 71 -18.65 -4.63 -0.17
N CYS A 72 -17.48 -4.02 -0.25
CA CYS A 72 -17.22 -2.81 -1.04
C CYS A 72 -16.21 -3.03 -2.18
N GLY A 73 -15.99 -4.27 -2.61
CA GLY A 73 -15.28 -4.58 -3.83
C GLY A 73 -13.88 -5.17 -3.70
N ALA A 74 -13.38 -5.37 -2.47
CA ALA A 74 -12.24 -6.27 -2.25
C ALA A 74 -12.71 -7.72 -2.42
N ASP A 75 -11.87 -8.57 -2.99
CA ASP A 75 -12.18 -9.99 -3.23
C ASP A 75 -11.45 -10.90 -2.23
N LEU A 76 -10.31 -10.46 -1.75
CA LEU A 76 -9.53 -11.13 -0.71
C LEU A 76 -8.93 -10.10 0.24
N VAL A 77 -8.97 -10.39 1.54
CA VAL A 77 -8.26 -9.62 2.56
C VAL A 77 -7.28 -10.53 3.27
N VAL A 78 -6.01 -10.13 3.28
CA VAL A 78 -4.92 -10.84 3.95
C VAL A 78 -4.41 -9.98 5.10
N GLU A 79 -4.22 -10.57 6.27
CA GLU A 79 -3.74 -9.85 7.45
C GLU A 79 -2.23 -9.63 7.37
N LEU A 80 -1.80 -8.39 7.57
CA LEU A 80 -0.40 -8.07 7.80
C LEU A 80 0.04 -8.59 9.18
N PRO A 81 1.23 -9.22 9.30
CA PRO A 81 1.76 -9.62 10.59
C PRO A 81 1.84 -8.44 11.56
N SER A 82 1.36 -8.62 12.78
CA SER A 82 1.21 -7.53 13.77
C SER A 82 2.52 -6.78 14.03
N ALA A 83 3.66 -7.46 14.02
CA ALA A 83 4.97 -6.83 14.21
C ALA A 83 5.26 -5.74 13.17
N PHE A 84 4.82 -5.92 11.94
CA PHE A 84 4.97 -4.94 10.86
C PHE A 84 3.80 -3.95 10.80
N ALA A 85 2.61 -4.40 11.17
CA ALA A 85 1.43 -3.52 11.22
C ALA A 85 1.61 -2.33 12.18
N VAL A 86 2.35 -2.52 13.28
CA VAL A 86 2.61 -1.48 14.30
C VAL A 86 3.95 -0.75 14.11
N SER A 87 4.71 -1.10 13.09
CA SER A 87 6.05 -0.57 12.85
C SER A 87 6.06 0.81 12.15
N SER A 88 7.21 1.22 11.66
CA SER A 88 7.36 2.43 10.85
C SER A 88 6.53 2.35 9.56
N ALA A 89 6.22 3.50 8.95
CA ALA A 89 5.54 3.53 7.66
C ALA A 89 6.31 2.78 6.55
N GLU A 90 7.62 2.79 6.64
CA GLU A 90 8.53 2.10 5.73
C GLU A 90 8.41 0.59 5.87
N ASP A 91 8.54 0.06 7.09
CA ASP A 91 8.42 -1.38 7.37
C ASP A 91 7.01 -1.90 7.09
N PHE A 92 5.99 -1.11 7.42
CA PHE A 92 4.60 -1.41 7.11
C PHE A 92 4.39 -1.58 5.59
N ALA A 93 4.88 -0.61 4.80
CA ALA A 93 4.77 -0.65 3.35
C ALA A 93 5.60 -1.80 2.76
N ALA A 94 6.84 -1.98 3.21
CA ALA A 94 7.72 -3.04 2.75
C ALA A 94 7.13 -4.43 3.00
N CYS A 95 6.58 -4.65 4.20
CA CYS A 95 5.90 -5.91 4.53
C CYS A 95 4.66 -6.13 3.67
N GLY A 96 3.85 -5.09 3.46
CA GLY A 96 2.67 -5.16 2.60
C GLY A 96 3.02 -5.53 1.15
N VAL A 97 4.06 -4.90 0.60
CA VAL A 97 4.57 -5.23 -0.74
C VAL A 97 5.09 -6.67 -0.78
N ALA A 98 5.90 -7.08 0.21
CA ALA A 98 6.44 -8.43 0.27
C ALA A 98 5.33 -9.49 0.37
N LEU A 99 4.29 -9.24 1.17
CA LEU A 99 3.14 -10.11 1.31
C LEU A 99 2.37 -10.25 -0.01
N LEU A 100 2.02 -9.13 -0.64
CA LEU A 100 1.29 -9.12 -1.91
C LEU A 100 2.11 -9.80 -3.02
N THR A 101 3.41 -9.54 -3.09
CA THR A 101 4.33 -10.19 -4.04
C THR A 101 4.44 -11.69 -3.76
N GLY A 102 4.56 -12.08 -2.49
CA GLY A 102 4.67 -13.48 -2.07
C GLY A 102 3.44 -14.33 -2.36
N LEU A 103 2.26 -13.72 -2.53
CA LEU A 103 1.06 -14.41 -3.01
C LEU A 103 1.19 -14.90 -4.47
N GLY A 104 2.09 -14.31 -5.26
CA GLY A 104 2.32 -14.70 -6.65
C GLY A 104 1.14 -14.49 -7.60
N ALA A 105 0.10 -13.78 -7.17
CA ALA A 105 -1.13 -13.58 -7.92
C ALA A 105 -1.47 -12.09 -8.15
N VAL A 106 -0.69 -11.16 -7.59
CA VAL A 106 -0.94 -9.72 -7.70
C VAL A 106 -0.10 -9.13 -8.81
N ASP A 107 -0.75 -8.53 -9.81
CA ASP A 107 -0.10 -7.95 -10.99
C ASP A 107 0.26 -6.47 -10.79
N VAL A 108 -0.57 -5.71 -10.06
CA VAL A 108 -0.43 -4.26 -9.93
C VAL A 108 -0.66 -3.83 -8.49
N LEU A 109 0.30 -3.11 -7.91
CA LEU A 109 0.13 -2.43 -6.63
C LEU A 109 -0.56 -1.07 -6.86
N CYS A 110 -1.66 -0.83 -6.14
CA CYS A 110 -2.43 0.40 -6.22
C CYS A 110 -2.44 1.13 -4.87
N PHE A 111 -2.18 2.42 -4.90
CA PHE A 111 -2.25 3.29 -3.72
C PHE A 111 -2.79 4.66 -4.09
N GLY A 112 -3.33 5.37 -3.09
CA GLY A 112 -3.82 6.74 -3.27
C GLY A 112 -2.67 7.75 -3.24
N SER A 113 -2.76 8.78 -4.08
CA SER A 113 -1.85 9.93 -4.09
C SER A 113 -2.66 11.20 -4.36
N GLU A 114 -2.30 12.30 -3.71
CA GLU A 114 -2.96 13.59 -3.93
C GLU A 114 -2.80 14.07 -5.37
N ASP A 115 -1.61 13.93 -5.95
CA ASP A 115 -1.31 14.35 -7.32
C ASP A 115 -1.75 13.34 -8.38
N GLY A 116 -1.89 12.07 -8.02
CA GLY A 116 -2.21 10.99 -8.95
C GLY A 116 -1.16 10.74 -10.04
N ASP A 117 0.02 11.34 -9.92
CA ASP A 117 1.13 11.23 -10.88
C ASP A 117 2.22 10.29 -10.36
N ILE A 118 2.22 9.07 -10.89
CA ILE A 118 3.19 8.03 -10.53
C ILE A 118 4.62 8.42 -10.90
N SER A 119 4.82 9.22 -11.95
CA SER A 119 6.16 9.57 -12.44
C SER A 119 6.93 10.42 -11.42
N ARG A 120 6.22 11.32 -10.74
CA ARG A 120 6.79 12.14 -9.65
C ARG A 120 7.19 11.28 -8.45
N ILE A 121 6.32 10.34 -8.08
CA ILE A 121 6.57 9.41 -6.97
C ILE A 121 7.76 8.51 -7.29
N GLN A 122 7.83 7.96 -8.50
CA GLN A 122 8.96 7.12 -8.94
C GLN A 122 10.28 7.89 -8.95
N LYS A 123 10.26 9.15 -9.38
CA LYS A 123 11.46 10.00 -9.36
C LYS A 123 11.94 10.24 -7.93
N ALA A 124 11.03 10.59 -7.01
CA ALA A 124 11.36 10.77 -5.60
C ALA A 124 11.87 9.46 -4.97
N ALA A 125 11.20 8.34 -5.23
CA ALA A 125 11.62 7.02 -4.76
C ALA A 125 13.01 6.64 -5.29
N GLY A 126 13.31 6.95 -6.56
CA GLY A 126 14.64 6.71 -7.15
C GLY A 126 15.75 7.50 -6.47
N ILE A 127 15.48 8.76 -6.08
CA ILE A 127 16.42 9.59 -5.33
C ILE A 127 16.65 8.98 -3.93
N LEU A 128 15.58 8.61 -3.24
CA LEU A 128 15.66 8.03 -1.90
C LEU A 128 16.34 6.65 -1.88
N ALA A 129 16.14 5.84 -2.92
CA ALA A 129 16.78 4.53 -3.05
C ALA A 129 18.30 4.63 -3.32
N GLN A 130 18.77 5.76 -3.84
CA GLN A 130 20.18 6.04 -4.09
C GLN A 130 20.84 6.80 -2.93
N GLU A 131 20.32 6.68 -1.70
CA GLU A 131 20.84 7.33 -0.51
C GLU A 131 22.36 7.10 -0.38
N GLY A 132 23.15 8.00 -1.01
CA GLY A 132 24.60 8.04 -0.87
C GLY A 132 25.00 8.61 0.49
N GLY A 133 26.28 8.46 0.85
CA GLY A 133 26.82 8.98 2.13
C GLY A 133 26.52 10.46 2.41
N ASP A 134 26.34 11.26 1.36
CA ASP A 134 26.01 12.69 1.47
C ASP A 134 24.59 12.91 2.01
N PHE A 135 23.60 12.13 1.56
CA PHE A 135 22.23 12.21 2.06
C PHE A 135 22.14 11.82 3.54
N SER A 136 22.76 10.70 3.92
CA SER A 136 22.83 10.24 5.31
C SER A 136 23.53 11.26 6.22
N SER A 137 24.54 11.96 5.71
CA SER A 137 25.27 12.98 6.44
C SER A 137 24.41 14.23 6.67
N LEU A 138 23.69 14.71 5.65
CA LEU A 138 22.77 15.84 5.74
C LEU A 138 21.61 15.54 6.70
N LEU A 139 21.02 14.33 6.59
CA LEU A 139 19.98 13.87 7.48
C LEU A 139 20.44 13.84 8.95
N SER A 140 21.65 13.32 9.21
CA SER A 140 22.23 13.30 10.56
C SER A 140 22.46 14.69 11.11
N LEU A 141 22.81 15.65 10.26
CA LEU A 141 23.00 17.06 10.63
C LEU A 141 21.66 17.71 11.02
N GLY A 142 20.62 17.50 10.22
CA GLY A 142 19.27 18.00 10.48
C GLY A 142 18.68 17.47 11.79
N LEU A 143 18.80 16.16 12.02
CA LEU A 143 18.35 15.54 13.28
C LEU A 143 19.11 16.08 14.50
N ARG A 144 20.43 16.34 14.38
CA ARG A 144 21.22 16.97 15.46
C ARG A 144 20.80 18.41 15.70
N SER A 145 20.27 19.12 14.71
CA SER A 145 19.73 20.47 14.84
C SER A 145 18.31 20.53 15.40
N GLY A 146 17.72 19.38 15.75
CA GLY A 146 16.40 19.27 16.39
C GLY A 146 15.24 19.17 15.41
N LEU A 147 15.50 18.95 14.13
CA LEU A 147 14.43 18.65 13.16
C LEU A 147 13.88 17.24 13.42
N SER A 148 12.57 17.07 13.27
CA SER A 148 11.97 15.74 13.27
C SER A 148 12.28 15.03 11.95
N TRP A 149 12.34 13.70 11.96
CA TRP A 149 12.58 12.88 10.78
C TRP A 149 11.76 13.29 9.53
N PRO A 150 10.43 13.55 9.62
CA PRO A 150 9.65 13.99 8.47
C PRO A 150 9.97 15.41 7.99
N GLN A 151 10.43 16.30 8.89
CA GLN A 151 10.80 17.68 8.54
C GLN A 151 12.15 17.71 7.84
N ASP A 152 13.09 16.90 8.29
CA ASP A 152 14.43 16.82 7.73
C ASP A 152 14.41 16.22 6.32
N ARG A 153 13.68 15.13 6.09
CA ARG A 153 13.50 14.56 4.74
C ARG A 153 12.91 15.54 3.73
N LYS A 154 12.01 16.42 4.14
CA LYS A 154 11.43 17.45 3.27
C LYS A 154 12.43 18.52 2.86
N SER A 155 13.47 18.77 3.66
CA SER A 155 14.46 19.80 3.38
C SER A 155 15.58 19.31 2.43
N VAL A 156 15.69 18.00 2.22
CA VAL A 156 16.76 17.38 1.42
C VAL A 156 16.26 16.96 0.01
N VAL A 157 14.93 16.92 -0.21
CA VAL A 157 14.27 16.63 -1.49
C VAL A 157 13.70 17.89 -2.09
#